data_f988f94bc40b4242e7e5a80fb90f97fc
#
_entry.id   f988f94bc40b4242e7e5a80fb90f97fc
#
_cell.length_a   1.000
_cell.length_b   1.000
_cell.length_c   1.000
_cell.angle_alpha   90.00
_cell.angle_beta   90.00
_cell.angle_gamma   90.00
#
_symmetry.space_group_name_H-M   'P 1'
#
loop_
_entity.id
_entity.type
_entity.pdbx_description
1 polymer ?
#
loop_
_entity_poly.entity_id
_entity_poly.type
_entity_poly.pdbx_seq_one_letter_code
_entity_poly.pdbx_strand_id
1 'polypeptide(L)'
;MAKATADEQQWLVGLITGETRQGALDGLMIDAVAKASGMPPADIRRAVMLAGATPPVAHAALTQGADAIAGIGLVVGRPVRPMLAASAKTVAEAMAALPGEVAVEAKLDGIRIQAHRDGEVVRLFTRSLD
;
A
#
# COMPACT_ATOMS: atom_id res chain seq x y z
N MET A 1 11.63 -26.33 15.17
CA MET A 1 10.57 -26.45 16.18
C MET A 1 11.04 -27.00 17.53
N ALA A 2 11.89 -28.01 17.62
CA ALA A 2 12.30 -28.63 18.90
C ALA A 2 13.01 -27.70 19.92
N LYS A 3 13.49 -26.52 19.51
CA LYS A 3 14.14 -25.53 20.38
C LYS A 3 13.25 -24.30 20.70
N ALA A 4 12.06 -24.24 20.12
CA ALA A 4 11.14 -23.14 20.31
C ALA A 4 10.21 -23.42 21.51
N THR A 5 9.88 -22.37 22.24
CA THR A 5 8.87 -22.40 23.31
C THR A 5 7.48 -22.71 22.72
N ALA A 6 6.49 -23.02 23.55
CA ALA A 6 5.14 -23.29 23.09
C ALA A 6 4.52 -22.10 22.30
N ASP A 7 4.73 -20.87 22.80
CA ASP A 7 4.23 -19.67 22.15
C ASP A 7 4.92 -19.39 20.81
N GLU A 8 6.24 -19.62 20.73
CA GLU A 8 6.99 -19.51 19.47
C GLU A 8 6.55 -20.58 18.46
N GLN A 9 6.27 -21.80 18.91
CA GLN A 9 5.76 -22.86 18.05
C GLN A 9 4.37 -22.49 17.49
N GLN A 10 3.48 -21.97 18.34
CA GLN A 10 2.16 -21.51 17.90
C GLN A 10 2.27 -20.38 16.88
N TRP A 11 3.17 -19.42 17.11
CA TRP A 11 3.42 -18.34 16.17
C TRP A 11 3.98 -18.83 14.82
N LEU A 12 4.94 -19.78 14.86
CA LEU A 12 5.49 -20.41 13.66
C LEU A 12 4.42 -21.17 12.86
N VAL A 13 3.52 -21.88 13.55
CA VAL A 13 2.37 -22.55 12.91
C VAL A 13 1.48 -21.50 12.24
N GLY A 14 1.16 -20.41 12.93
CA GLY A 14 0.36 -19.31 12.37
C GLY A 14 0.99 -18.69 11.11
N LEU A 15 2.33 -18.54 11.06
CA LEU A 15 3.06 -18.11 9.87
C LEU A 15 2.89 -19.07 8.69
N ILE A 16 3.02 -20.38 8.96
CA ILE A 16 2.91 -21.41 7.91
C ILE A 16 1.48 -21.52 7.38
N THR A 17 0.49 -21.40 8.26
CA THR A 17 -0.94 -21.50 7.90
C THR A 17 -1.53 -20.17 7.38
N GLY A 18 -0.79 -19.07 7.46
CA GLY A 18 -1.30 -17.74 7.14
C GLY A 18 -2.26 -17.15 8.18
N GLU A 19 -2.33 -17.76 9.38
CA GLU A 19 -3.24 -17.37 10.46
C GLU A 19 -2.55 -16.60 11.59
N THR A 20 -1.61 -15.72 11.27
CA THR A 20 -0.86 -14.96 12.28
C THR A 20 -1.71 -13.98 13.10
N ARG A 21 -2.96 -13.73 12.68
CA ARG A 21 -3.93 -12.82 13.34
C ARG A 21 -3.33 -11.52 13.86
N GLN A 22 -2.32 -11.00 13.16
CA GLN A 22 -1.71 -9.73 13.51
C GLN A 22 -2.63 -8.61 13.04
N GLY A 23 -3.17 -7.85 13.98
CA GLY A 23 -4.02 -6.69 13.69
C GLY A 23 -3.27 -5.46 13.13
N ALA A 24 -1.97 -5.59 12.86
CA ALA A 24 -1.17 -4.54 12.25
C ALA A 24 -1.50 -4.45 10.76
N LEU A 25 -2.38 -3.54 10.41
CA LEU A 25 -2.68 -3.17 9.03
C LEU A 25 -1.52 -2.38 8.43
N ASP A 26 -1.38 -2.44 7.11
CA ASP A 26 -0.36 -1.66 6.35
C ASP A 26 -0.28 -0.18 6.75
N GLY A 27 -1.41 0.46 7.05
CA GLY A 27 -1.45 1.84 7.51
C GLY A 27 -0.65 2.09 8.79
N LEU A 28 -0.79 1.19 9.77
CA LEU A 28 -0.03 1.27 11.03
C LEU A 28 1.47 1.07 10.79
N MET A 29 1.84 0.15 9.90
CA MET A 29 3.24 -0.07 9.52
C MET A 29 3.84 1.15 8.82
N ILE A 30 3.10 1.78 7.93
CA ILE A 30 3.51 3.02 7.25
C ILE A 30 3.76 4.13 8.27
N ASP A 31 2.83 4.33 9.21
CA ASP A 31 2.97 5.35 10.25
C ASP A 31 4.16 5.05 11.20
N ALA A 32 4.39 3.78 11.52
CA ALA A 32 5.56 3.36 12.31
C ALA A 32 6.87 3.62 11.57
N VAL A 33 6.95 3.31 10.28
CA VAL A 33 8.13 3.59 9.43
C VAL A 33 8.38 5.09 9.34
N ALA A 34 7.34 5.89 9.11
CA ALA A 34 7.44 7.35 9.06
C ALA A 34 7.99 7.92 10.36
N LYS A 35 7.46 7.46 11.50
CA LYS A 35 7.92 7.87 12.83
C LYS A 35 9.38 7.45 13.09
N ALA A 36 9.74 6.21 12.78
CA ALA A 36 11.07 5.68 13.00
C ALA A 36 12.13 6.33 12.11
N SER A 37 11.79 6.69 10.89
CA SER A 37 12.69 7.38 9.94
C SER A 37 12.70 8.91 10.08
N GLY A 38 11.77 9.49 10.86
CA GLY A 38 11.61 10.94 10.99
C GLY A 38 11.03 11.61 9.74
N MET A 39 10.44 10.84 8.81
CA MET A 39 9.91 11.35 7.55
C MET A 39 8.40 11.62 7.62
N PRO A 40 7.87 12.54 6.79
CA PRO A 40 6.43 12.76 6.70
C PRO A 40 5.68 11.47 6.31
N PRO A 41 4.58 11.10 6.98
CA PRO A 41 3.79 9.91 6.63
C PRO A 41 3.28 9.94 5.18
N ALA A 42 3.03 11.13 4.61
CA ALA A 42 2.60 11.28 3.23
C ALA A 42 3.66 10.77 2.23
N ASP A 43 4.94 11.03 2.48
CA ASP A 43 6.04 10.60 1.61
C ASP A 43 6.20 9.07 1.66
N ILE A 44 6.11 8.48 2.85
CA ILE A 44 6.15 7.02 3.00
C ILE A 44 4.95 6.37 2.32
N ARG A 45 3.72 6.91 2.48
CA ARG A 45 2.52 6.40 1.79
C ARG A 45 2.66 6.46 0.27
N ARG A 46 3.13 7.60 -0.25
CA ARG A 46 3.40 7.76 -1.68
C ARG A 46 4.42 6.71 -2.16
N ALA A 47 5.53 6.56 -1.46
CA ALA A 47 6.57 5.60 -1.81
C ALA A 47 6.05 4.16 -1.79
N VAL A 48 5.28 3.76 -0.77
CA VAL A 48 4.66 2.42 -0.67
C VAL A 48 3.67 2.18 -1.81
N MET A 49 2.86 3.19 -2.15
CA MET A 49 1.94 3.12 -3.28
C MET A 49 2.71 2.82 -4.58
N LEU A 50 3.77 3.56 -4.87
CA LEU A 50 4.55 3.45 -6.10
C LEU A 50 5.48 2.23 -6.13
N ALA A 51 5.99 1.80 -4.98
CA ALA A 51 6.81 0.59 -4.86
C ALA A 51 5.98 -0.71 -4.91
N GLY A 52 4.67 -0.63 -4.69
CA GLY A 52 3.78 -1.79 -4.65
C GLY A 52 3.84 -2.60 -3.34
N ALA A 53 4.82 -2.36 -2.46
CA ALA A 53 5.01 -3.10 -1.21
C ALA A 53 5.63 -2.23 -0.11
N THR A 54 5.27 -2.52 1.16
CA THR A 54 5.81 -1.80 2.33
C THR A 54 7.25 -2.17 2.70
N PRO A 55 7.70 -3.45 2.64
CA PRO A 55 9.04 -3.82 3.11
C PRO A 55 10.20 -3.11 2.41
N PRO A 56 10.27 -2.98 1.07
CA PRO A 56 11.37 -2.29 0.41
C PRO A 56 11.42 -0.80 0.78
N VAL A 57 10.26 -0.16 0.97
CA VAL A 57 10.19 1.25 1.39
C VAL A 57 10.65 1.42 2.83
N ALA A 58 10.25 0.52 3.73
CA ALA A 58 10.72 0.53 5.11
C ALA A 58 12.24 0.39 5.19
N HIS A 59 12.82 -0.54 4.42
CA HIS A 59 14.26 -0.69 4.32
C HIS A 59 14.93 0.60 3.82
N ALA A 60 14.46 1.16 2.70
CA ALA A 60 15.02 2.39 2.13
C ALA A 60 14.91 3.58 3.11
N ALA A 61 13.76 3.76 3.76
CA ALA A 61 13.55 4.85 4.72
C ALA A 61 14.49 4.77 5.92
N LEU A 62 14.73 3.55 6.44
CA LEU A 62 15.54 3.36 7.64
C LEU A 62 17.05 3.29 7.39
N THR A 63 17.48 2.99 6.16
CA THR A 63 18.91 2.78 5.86
C THR A 63 19.50 3.74 4.83
N GLN A 64 18.67 4.32 3.94
CA GLN A 64 19.14 5.15 2.82
C GLN A 64 18.67 6.61 2.89
N GLY A 65 17.65 6.88 3.70
CA GLY A 65 17.20 8.24 3.97
C GLY A 65 16.18 8.81 2.97
N ALA A 66 15.92 10.13 3.10
CA ALA A 66 14.84 10.82 2.41
C ALA A 66 14.99 10.85 0.89
N ASP A 67 16.22 11.00 0.39
CA ASP A 67 16.47 11.06 -1.06
C ASP A 67 16.11 9.74 -1.76
N ALA A 68 16.36 8.61 -1.11
CA ALA A 68 15.95 7.30 -1.63
C ALA A 68 14.42 7.16 -1.69
N ILE A 69 13.70 7.68 -0.69
CA ILE A 69 12.23 7.70 -0.67
C ILE A 69 11.68 8.64 -1.74
N ALA A 70 12.25 9.84 -1.91
CA ALA A 70 11.87 10.78 -2.95
C ALA A 70 12.09 10.22 -4.36
N GLY A 71 13.16 9.44 -4.55
CA GLY A 71 13.50 8.77 -5.81
C GLY A 71 12.58 7.61 -6.20
N ILE A 72 11.74 7.11 -5.29
CA ILE A 72 10.76 6.08 -5.64
C ILE A 72 9.68 6.68 -6.53
N GLY A 73 9.72 6.32 -7.82
CA GLY A 73 8.81 6.78 -8.86
C GLY A 73 7.97 5.67 -9.47
N LEU A 74 7.14 6.06 -10.44
CA LEU A 74 6.38 5.14 -11.27
C LEU A 74 7.33 4.36 -12.18
N VAL A 75 7.17 3.04 -12.22
CA VAL A 75 7.95 2.15 -13.08
C VAL A 75 6.98 1.29 -13.91
N VAL A 76 7.11 1.34 -15.23
CA VAL A 76 6.31 0.49 -16.12
C VAL A 76 6.60 -0.98 -15.81
N GLY A 77 5.55 -1.79 -15.65
CA GLY A 77 5.67 -3.19 -15.25
C GLY A 77 5.68 -3.44 -13.74
N ARG A 78 5.68 -2.39 -12.91
CA ARG A 78 5.47 -2.48 -11.47
C ARG A 78 4.10 -1.86 -11.12
N PRO A 79 3.10 -2.66 -10.72
CA PRO A 79 1.77 -2.14 -10.46
C PRO A 79 1.74 -1.24 -9.23
N VAL A 80 0.95 -0.18 -9.32
CA VAL A 80 0.74 0.79 -8.24
C VAL A 80 -0.34 0.27 -7.30
N ARG A 81 -0.10 0.34 -5.99
CA ARG A 81 -1.13 -0.01 -5.01
C ARG A 81 -2.35 0.90 -5.12
N PRO A 82 -3.55 0.33 -5.11
CA PRO A 82 -4.77 1.14 -5.15
C PRO A 82 -4.93 1.97 -3.87
N MET A 83 -5.32 3.22 -4.02
CA MET A 83 -5.82 4.05 -2.93
C MET A 83 -7.27 3.69 -2.60
N LEU A 84 -7.59 3.65 -1.31
CA LEU A 84 -8.98 3.57 -0.85
C LEU A 84 -9.60 4.97 -0.85
N ALA A 85 -10.79 5.09 -1.42
CA ALA A 85 -11.58 6.30 -1.31
C ALA A 85 -12.21 6.41 0.09
N ALA A 86 -12.33 7.62 0.60
CA ALA A 86 -13.16 7.89 1.75
C ALA A 86 -14.64 7.68 1.39
N SER A 87 -15.44 7.31 2.38
CA SER A 87 -16.88 7.17 2.23
C SER A 87 -17.61 8.29 2.98
N ALA A 88 -18.76 8.70 2.45
CA ALA A 88 -19.69 9.61 3.13
C ALA A 88 -21.08 8.99 3.16
N LYS A 89 -21.88 9.33 4.17
CA LYS A 89 -23.24 8.79 4.31
C LYS A 89 -24.24 9.43 3.36
N THR A 90 -23.97 10.70 2.99
CA THR A 90 -24.83 11.48 2.11
C THR A 90 -24.01 12.25 1.08
N VAL A 91 -24.64 12.63 -0.03
CA VAL A 91 -24.03 13.49 -1.06
C VAL A 91 -23.62 14.83 -0.46
N ALA A 92 -24.43 15.40 0.44
CA ALA A 92 -24.12 16.68 1.08
C ALA A 92 -22.83 16.60 1.91
N GLU A 93 -22.66 15.51 2.70
CA GLU A 93 -21.40 15.28 3.44
C GLU A 93 -20.21 15.12 2.50
N ALA A 94 -20.35 14.36 1.41
CA ALA A 94 -19.29 14.19 0.42
C ALA A 94 -18.87 15.51 -0.19
N MET A 95 -19.84 16.32 -0.61
CA MET A 95 -19.59 17.65 -1.20
C MET A 95 -18.94 18.62 -0.22
N ALA A 96 -19.34 18.60 1.04
CA ALA A 96 -18.73 19.43 2.09
C ALA A 96 -17.28 19.07 2.40
N ALA A 97 -16.91 17.80 2.21
CA ALA A 97 -15.55 17.31 2.46
C ALA A 97 -14.57 17.55 1.28
N LEU A 98 -15.08 17.86 0.09
CA LEU A 98 -14.27 18.03 -1.11
C LEU A 98 -14.14 19.54 -1.44
N PRO A 99 -12.93 20.09 -1.47
CA PRO A 99 -12.72 21.49 -1.86
C PRO A 99 -12.75 21.65 -3.39
N GLY A 100 -13.39 22.72 -3.87
CA GLY A 100 -13.35 23.13 -5.28
C GLY A 100 -14.29 22.35 -6.19
N GLU A 101 -13.95 22.26 -7.46
CA GLU A 101 -14.72 21.52 -8.46
C GLU A 101 -14.59 20.02 -8.25
N VAL A 102 -15.69 19.30 -8.37
CA VAL A 102 -15.73 17.84 -8.22
C VAL A 102 -16.26 17.18 -9.47
N ALA A 103 -15.67 16.06 -9.84
CA ALA A 103 -16.19 15.18 -10.87
C ALA A 103 -17.20 14.20 -10.24
N VAL A 104 -18.35 14.03 -10.88
CA VAL A 104 -19.36 13.05 -10.50
C VAL A 104 -19.41 11.96 -11.56
N GLU A 105 -19.12 10.74 -11.18
CA GLU A 105 -19.06 9.61 -12.09
C GLU A 105 -19.99 8.48 -11.63
N ALA A 106 -20.59 7.78 -12.59
CA ALA A 106 -21.29 6.54 -12.30
C ALA A 106 -20.26 5.46 -11.95
N LYS A 107 -20.43 4.80 -10.81
CA LYS A 107 -19.62 3.64 -10.46
C LYS A 107 -20.08 2.44 -11.31
N LEU A 108 -19.28 2.08 -12.31
CA LEU A 108 -19.50 0.88 -13.10
C LEU A 108 -19.12 -0.36 -12.28
N ASP A 109 -19.94 -1.39 -12.41
CA ASP A 109 -19.60 -2.71 -11.88
C ASP A 109 -18.68 -3.45 -12.85
N GLY A 110 -17.59 -4.03 -12.31
CA GLY A 110 -16.58 -4.69 -13.11
C GLY A 110 -15.30 -4.95 -12.33
N ILE A 111 -14.28 -5.40 -13.02
CA ILE A 111 -12.94 -5.60 -12.44
C ILE A 111 -12.06 -4.38 -12.73
N ARG A 112 -11.28 -3.99 -11.72
CA ARG A 112 -10.25 -2.96 -11.88
C ARG A 112 -8.96 -3.60 -12.36
N ILE A 113 -8.41 -3.07 -13.42
CA ILE A 113 -7.11 -3.46 -13.94
C ILE A 113 -6.18 -2.23 -14.04
N GLN A 114 -4.87 -2.50 -14.02
CA GLN A 114 -3.85 -1.58 -14.48
C GLN A 114 -3.23 -2.16 -15.74
N ALA A 115 -3.21 -1.39 -16.82
CA ALA A 115 -2.57 -1.76 -18.06
C ALA A 115 -1.26 -0.99 -18.19
N HIS A 116 -0.14 -1.69 -18.25
CA HIS A 116 1.19 -1.13 -18.45
C HIS A 116 1.68 -1.49 -19.84
N ARG A 117 2.14 -0.50 -20.60
CA ARG A 117 2.72 -0.71 -21.92
C ARG A 117 4.17 -0.22 -21.95
N ASP A 118 5.04 -1.08 -22.48
CA ASP A 118 6.43 -0.77 -22.76
C ASP A 118 6.76 -1.28 -24.16
N GLY A 119 6.82 -0.36 -25.15
CA GLY A 119 6.91 -0.71 -26.55
C GLY A 119 5.76 -1.60 -27.00
N GLU A 120 6.09 -2.82 -27.44
CA GLU A 120 5.12 -3.84 -27.87
C GLU A 120 4.60 -4.70 -26.72
N VAL A 121 5.22 -4.62 -25.54
CA VAL A 121 4.83 -5.45 -24.38
C VAL A 121 3.74 -4.77 -23.61
N VAL A 122 2.60 -5.47 -23.43
CA VAL A 122 1.49 -5.05 -22.57
C VAL A 122 1.37 -6.04 -21.41
N ARG A 123 1.29 -5.50 -20.19
CA ARG A 123 1.03 -6.27 -18.97
C ARG A 123 -0.23 -5.75 -18.30
N LEU A 124 -1.06 -6.66 -17.84
CA LEU A 124 -2.28 -6.34 -17.09
C LEU A 124 -2.10 -6.83 -15.65
N PHE A 125 -2.50 -5.99 -14.71
CA PHE A 125 -2.47 -6.32 -13.28
C PHE A 125 -3.87 -6.16 -12.71
N THR A 126 -4.27 -7.09 -11.88
CA THR A 126 -5.55 -7.06 -11.19
C THR A 126 -5.50 -6.18 -9.93
N ARG A 127 -6.56 -6.21 -9.12
CA ARG A 127 -6.60 -5.51 -7.84
C ARG A 127 -5.56 -6.02 -6.84
N SER A 128 -5.22 -7.31 -6.91
CA SER A 128 -4.22 -7.96 -6.06
C SER A 128 -2.78 -7.69 -6.49
N LEU A 129 -2.58 -7.04 -7.64
CA LEU A 129 -1.29 -6.63 -8.22
C LEU A 129 -0.54 -7.79 -8.89
N ASP A 130 -1.21 -8.87 -9.20
CA ASP A 130 -0.78 -10.05 -9.94
C ASP A 130 -1.41 -10.12 -11.35
#